data_50abb6bd77d19c936d820d75fe370986
#
_entry.id   50abb6bd77d19c936d820d75fe370986
#
_cell.length_a   1.000
_cell.length_b   1.000
_cell.length_c   1.000
_cell.angle_alpha   90.00
_cell.angle_beta   90.00
_cell.angle_gamma   90.00
#
_symmetry.space_group_name_H-M   'P 1'
#
loop_
_entity.id
_entity.type
_entity.pdbx_description
1 polymer ?
#
loop_
_entity_poly.entity_id
_entity_poly.type
_entity_poly.pdbx_seq_one_letter_code
_entity_poly.pdbx_strand_id
1 'polypeptide(L)'
;MQKIIFYTLLNLSLVFFGCSENKPLEVGQKTTMEIDSVFNAGTVVKGEIIHATFKVRNTGDYPLVFGEVRASCGCTVPSKPQKPIQPGETSQITAEVNTSNMTSKQIIKSVTTMSNTEPNIHLLEIKAKIK
;
A
#
# COMPACT_ATOMS: atom_id res chain seq x y z
N MET A 1 -52.58 23.82 20.68
CA MET A 1 -51.46 24.22 19.77
C MET A 1 -50.06 23.80 20.29
N GLN A 2 -49.94 23.40 21.54
CA GLN A 2 -48.62 23.03 22.14
C GLN A 2 -48.16 21.56 21.87
N LYS A 3 -49.01 20.71 21.38
CA LYS A 3 -48.69 19.28 21.08
C LYS A 3 -48.17 19.03 19.67
N ILE A 4 -48.31 19.96 18.75
CA ILE A 4 -47.87 19.79 17.35
C ILE A 4 -46.41 20.19 17.19
N ILE A 5 -45.85 21.06 18.02
CA ILE A 5 -44.46 21.50 17.95
C ILE A 5 -43.48 20.42 18.42
N PHE A 6 -43.92 19.47 19.25
CA PHE A 6 -43.08 18.40 19.78
C PHE A 6 -42.79 17.28 18.78
N TYR A 7 -43.65 17.09 17.75
CA TYR A 7 -43.46 16.07 16.72
C TYR A 7 -42.60 16.53 15.56
N THR A 8 -42.39 17.80 15.35
CA THR A 8 -41.54 18.33 14.27
C THR A 8 -40.05 18.35 14.59
N LEU A 9 -39.68 18.28 15.88
CA LEU A 9 -38.28 18.23 16.32
C LEU A 9 -37.70 16.82 16.41
N LEU A 10 -38.52 15.77 16.27
CA LEU A 10 -38.06 14.38 16.39
C LEU A 10 -37.64 13.74 15.03
N ASN A 11 -37.85 14.45 13.91
CA ASN A 11 -37.58 13.91 12.59
C ASN A 11 -36.30 14.42 11.91
N LEU A 12 -35.44 15.15 12.59
CA LEU A 12 -34.19 15.70 12.01
C LEU A 12 -32.93 14.94 12.44
N SER A 13 -33.07 13.70 12.87
CA SER A 13 -31.92 12.81 13.12
C SER A 13 -31.83 11.73 12.02
N LEU A 14 -31.83 12.13 10.76
CA LEU A 14 -31.38 11.26 9.67
C LEU A 14 -29.87 11.18 9.72
N VAL A 15 -29.39 10.20 10.46
CA VAL A 15 -28.02 9.72 10.47
C VAL A 15 -27.63 9.37 9.04
N PHE A 16 -26.71 10.15 8.47
CA PHE A 16 -25.97 9.75 7.27
C PHE A 16 -25.09 8.56 7.62
N PHE A 17 -25.64 7.36 7.58
CA PHE A 17 -24.84 6.14 7.44
C PHE A 17 -24.26 6.19 6.03
N GLY A 18 -23.05 6.71 5.90
CA GLY A 18 -22.23 6.53 4.70
C GLY A 18 -21.89 5.06 4.57
N CYS A 19 -22.66 4.32 3.78
CA CYS A 19 -22.26 3.02 3.30
C CYS A 19 -21.00 3.21 2.44
N SER A 20 -19.87 2.69 2.91
CA SER A 20 -18.71 2.45 2.06
C SER A 20 -19.11 1.33 1.08
N GLU A 21 -19.49 1.69 -0.13
CA GLU A 21 -19.75 0.71 -1.19
C GLU A 21 -18.43 0.08 -1.62
N ASN A 22 -18.23 -1.17 -1.25
CA ASN A 22 -17.17 -2.00 -1.83
C ASN A 22 -17.52 -2.27 -3.30
N LYS A 23 -16.92 -1.52 -4.21
CA LYS A 23 -17.08 -1.76 -5.64
C LYS A 23 -16.50 -3.13 -6.01
N PRO A 24 -17.25 -3.99 -6.73
CA PRO A 24 -16.70 -5.24 -7.24
C PRO A 24 -15.59 -4.98 -8.25
N LEU A 25 -14.62 -5.87 -8.31
CA LEU A 25 -13.54 -5.83 -9.29
C LEU A 25 -14.06 -6.35 -10.63
N GLU A 26 -14.13 -5.50 -11.65
CA GLU A 26 -14.39 -5.90 -13.03
C GLU A 26 -13.10 -6.03 -13.82
N VAL A 27 -13.02 -7.00 -14.72
CA VAL A 27 -11.83 -7.26 -15.54
C VAL A 27 -11.53 -6.05 -16.43
N GLY A 28 -10.27 -5.56 -16.36
CA GLY A 28 -9.78 -4.46 -17.19
C GLY A 28 -9.96 -3.06 -16.59
N GLN A 29 -10.58 -2.92 -15.41
CA GLN A 29 -10.65 -1.62 -14.74
C GLN A 29 -9.27 -1.19 -14.23
N LYS A 30 -8.90 0.04 -14.58
CA LYS A 30 -7.69 0.71 -14.08
C LYS A 30 -8.04 1.66 -12.94
N THR A 31 -7.13 1.80 -12.01
CA THR A 31 -7.23 2.78 -10.92
C THR A 31 -5.96 3.62 -10.84
N THR A 32 -5.87 4.52 -9.89
CA THR A 32 -4.66 5.30 -9.59
C THR A 32 -4.20 5.02 -8.16
N MET A 33 -2.92 5.21 -7.90
CA MET A 33 -2.38 5.05 -6.55
C MET A 33 -1.28 6.04 -6.25
N GLU A 34 -1.10 6.33 -4.98
CA GLU A 34 0.10 6.92 -4.40
C GLU A 34 0.89 5.81 -3.73
N ILE A 35 2.20 5.76 -3.97
CA ILE A 35 3.09 4.77 -3.37
C ILE A 35 4.43 5.41 -3.00
N ASP A 36 4.89 5.13 -1.78
CA ASP A 36 6.25 5.44 -1.37
C ASP A 36 7.21 4.52 -2.13
N SER A 37 8.01 5.06 -3.04
CA SER A 37 8.88 4.26 -3.91
C SER A 37 10.28 4.04 -3.35
N VAL A 38 10.67 4.72 -2.26
CA VAL A 38 12.01 4.62 -1.67
C VAL A 38 11.90 4.43 -0.17
N PHE A 39 12.50 3.35 0.32
CA PHE A 39 12.71 3.10 1.74
C PHE A 39 14.20 3.27 2.09
N ASN A 40 14.52 4.15 3.03
CA ASN A 40 15.88 4.35 3.49
C ASN A 40 16.04 3.82 4.92
N ALA A 41 16.74 2.69 5.06
CA ALA A 41 17.01 2.06 6.35
C ALA A 41 18.16 2.74 7.14
N GLY A 42 18.83 3.74 6.54
CA GLY A 42 19.96 4.39 7.20
C GLY A 42 21.19 3.49 7.29
N THR A 43 21.80 3.44 8.48
CA THR A 43 22.98 2.59 8.75
C THR A 43 22.57 1.37 9.54
N VAL A 44 22.85 0.19 8.99
CA VAL A 44 22.55 -1.13 9.57
C VAL A 44 23.83 -1.91 9.85
N VAL A 45 23.78 -2.85 10.78
CA VAL A 45 24.89 -3.76 11.07
C VAL A 45 24.83 -4.95 10.12
N LYS A 46 26.00 -5.43 9.66
CA LYS A 46 26.08 -6.64 8.83
C LYS A 46 25.43 -7.84 9.57
N GLY A 47 24.56 -8.56 8.88
CA GLY A 47 23.78 -9.67 9.46
C GLY A 47 22.39 -9.27 9.93
N GLU A 48 22.09 -7.98 10.04
CA GLU A 48 20.77 -7.49 10.37
C GLU A 48 19.80 -7.68 9.19
N ILE A 49 18.54 -7.97 9.50
CA ILE A 49 17.45 -8.04 8.51
C ILE A 49 16.78 -6.67 8.45
N ILE A 50 16.79 -6.06 7.26
CA ILE A 50 16.08 -4.81 7.00
C ILE A 50 14.62 -5.12 6.70
N HIS A 51 13.71 -4.56 7.47
CA HIS A 51 12.27 -4.63 7.24
C HIS A 51 11.80 -3.33 6.55
N ALA A 52 11.70 -3.37 5.23
CA ALA A 52 11.23 -2.24 4.45
C ALA A 52 9.70 -2.26 4.33
N THR A 53 9.09 -1.09 4.44
CA THR A 53 7.63 -0.90 4.29
C THR A 53 7.38 0.24 3.33
N PHE A 54 6.58 -0.02 2.30
CA PHE A 54 6.15 0.94 1.30
C PHE A 54 4.64 1.15 1.46
N LYS A 55 4.26 2.35 1.87
CA LYS A 55 2.86 2.72 2.02
C LYS A 55 2.22 2.90 0.64
N VAL A 56 1.05 2.34 0.46
CA VAL A 56 0.25 2.43 -0.76
C VAL A 56 -1.14 2.93 -0.43
N ARG A 57 -1.62 3.92 -1.16
CA ARG A 57 -2.99 4.41 -1.07
C ARG A 57 -3.66 4.32 -2.44
N ASN A 58 -4.83 3.73 -2.49
CA ASN A 58 -5.67 3.78 -3.69
C ASN A 58 -6.33 5.16 -3.79
N THR A 59 -5.97 5.92 -4.81
CA THR A 59 -6.47 7.29 -5.06
C THR A 59 -7.50 7.34 -6.19
N GLY A 60 -7.78 6.19 -6.83
CA GLY A 60 -8.77 6.11 -7.92
C GLY A 60 -10.12 5.56 -7.45
N ASP A 61 -10.99 5.35 -8.42
CA ASP A 61 -12.40 4.99 -8.20
C ASP A 61 -12.67 3.47 -8.21
N TYR A 62 -11.65 2.66 -8.55
CA TYR A 62 -11.77 1.21 -8.65
C TYR A 62 -10.81 0.51 -7.68
N PRO A 63 -11.11 -0.73 -7.26
CA PRO A 63 -10.21 -1.49 -6.41
C PRO A 63 -8.81 -1.63 -7.00
N LEU A 64 -7.78 -1.35 -6.20
CA LEU A 64 -6.38 -1.52 -6.57
C LEU A 64 -5.94 -2.96 -6.27
N VAL A 65 -5.40 -3.64 -7.28
CA VAL A 65 -4.93 -5.02 -7.18
C VAL A 65 -3.47 -5.09 -7.58
N PHE A 66 -2.67 -5.77 -6.76
CA PHE A 66 -1.30 -6.09 -7.08
C PHE A 66 -1.18 -7.49 -7.67
N GLY A 67 -0.57 -7.56 -8.84
CA GLY A 67 -0.20 -8.81 -9.51
C GLY A 67 1.08 -9.40 -8.93
N GLU A 68 2.05 -9.68 -9.80
CA GLU A 68 3.33 -10.24 -9.39
C GLU A 68 4.21 -9.20 -8.66
N VAL A 69 4.99 -9.69 -7.69
CA VAL A 69 6.00 -8.92 -6.97
C VAL A 69 7.32 -9.69 -7.04
N ARG A 70 8.35 -9.05 -7.57
CA ARG A 70 9.68 -9.64 -7.76
C ARG A 70 10.76 -8.81 -7.10
N ALA A 71 11.65 -9.47 -6.37
CA ALA A 71 12.86 -8.85 -5.83
C ALA A 71 14.03 -8.95 -6.82
N SER A 72 14.97 -8.00 -6.72
CA SER A 72 16.20 -7.96 -7.52
C SER A 72 17.22 -9.05 -7.16
N CYS A 73 17.09 -9.70 -6.00
CA CYS A 73 17.95 -10.80 -5.55
C CYS A 73 17.21 -11.75 -4.60
N GLY A 74 17.73 -12.97 -4.44
CA GLY A 74 17.24 -13.93 -3.44
C GLY A 74 17.47 -13.53 -1.98
N CYS A 75 18.19 -12.44 -1.74
CA CYS A 75 18.39 -11.85 -0.40
C CYS A 75 17.21 -10.97 0.05
N THR A 76 16.23 -10.76 -0.81
CA THR A 76 15.06 -9.90 -0.55
C THR A 76 13.78 -10.71 -0.74
N VAL A 77 12.94 -10.75 0.28
CA VAL A 77 11.65 -11.45 0.27
C VAL A 77 10.52 -10.42 0.35
N PRO A 78 9.85 -10.14 -0.77
CA PRO A 78 8.75 -9.19 -0.79
C PRO A 78 7.41 -9.83 -0.42
N SER A 79 6.50 -9.04 0.15
CA SER A 79 5.12 -9.41 0.40
C SER A 79 4.19 -8.27 -0.03
N LYS A 80 3.02 -8.60 -0.56
CA LYS A 80 2.01 -7.67 -1.08
C LYS A 80 0.67 -7.85 -0.39
N PRO A 81 -0.25 -6.86 -0.45
CA PRO A 81 -1.63 -7.03 -0.03
C PRO A 81 -2.29 -8.19 -0.76
N GLN A 82 -2.95 -9.08 -0.01
CA GLN A 82 -3.65 -10.25 -0.57
C GLN A 82 -5.07 -9.90 -1.03
N LYS A 83 -5.65 -8.83 -0.47
CA LYS A 83 -6.99 -8.34 -0.83
C LYS A 83 -6.87 -7.07 -1.68
N PRO A 84 -7.84 -6.81 -2.59
CA PRO A 84 -7.93 -5.54 -3.27
C PRO A 84 -8.03 -4.38 -2.27
N ILE A 85 -7.32 -3.28 -2.54
CA ILE A 85 -7.38 -2.05 -1.75
C ILE A 85 -8.50 -1.20 -2.32
N GLN A 86 -9.53 -0.92 -1.53
CA GLN A 86 -10.69 -0.16 -1.99
C GLN A 86 -10.35 1.32 -2.22
N PRO A 87 -11.14 2.06 -3.02
CA PRO A 87 -10.98 3.50 -3.20
C PRO A 87 -10.82 4.24 -1.88
N GLY A 88 -9.76 5.06 -1.77
CA GLY A 88 -9.42 5.82 -0.57
C GLY A 88 -8.71 5.04 0.54
N GLU A 89 -8.66 3.71 0.48
CA GLU A 89 -7.99 2.88 1.46
C GLU A 89 -6.46 2.92 1.31
N THR A 90 -5.78 2.60 2.40
CA THR A 90 -4.33 2.50 2.48
C THR A 90 -3.94 1.08 2.90
N SER A 91 -2.87 0.58 2.30
CA SER A 91 -2.23 -0.70 2.64
C SER A 91 -0.71 -0.56 2.52
N GLN A 92 0.02 -1.66 2.53
CA GLN A 92 1.47 -1.64 2.44
C GLN A 92 2.02 -2.84 1.66
N ILE A 93 3.13 -2.61 0.95
CA ILE A 93 4.02 -3.64 0.45
C ILE A 93 5.20 -3.70 1.41
N THR A 94 5.60 -4.90 1.82
CA THR A 94 6.76 -5.08 2.69
C THR A 94 7.85 -5.87 1.98
N ALA A 95 9.10 -5.69 2.39
CA ALA A 95 10.21 -6.50 1.91
C ALA A 95 11.24 -6.68 3.02
N GLU A 96 11.72 -7.91 3.20
CA GLU A 96 12.80 -8.23 4.12
C GLU A 96 14.10 -8.43 3.34
N VAL A 97 15.16 -7.74 3.76
CA VAL A 97 16.49 -7.83 3.13
C VAL A 97 17.49 -8.38 4.12
N ASN A 98 17.99 -9.59 3.86
CA ASN A 98 19.03 -10.21 4.67
C ASN A 98 20.41 -9.65 4.27
N THR A 99 21.13 -9.04 5.21
CA THR A 99 22.43 -8.41 4.97
C THR A 99 23.64 -9.31 5.27
N SER A 100 23.45 -10.55 5.74
CA SER A 100 24.53 -11.44 6.21
C SER A 100 25.61 -11.69 5.14
N ASN A 101 25.22 -11.88 3.90
CA ASN A 101 26.12 -12.19 2.78
C ASN A 101 26.50 -10.97 1.93
N MET A 102 26.19 -9.76 2.41
CA MET A 102 26.53 -8.54 1.67
C MET A 102 27.97 -8.11 1.92
N THR A 103 28.68 -7.82 0.84
CA THR A 103 30.08 -7.35 0.87
C THR A 103 30.20 -5.85 0.64
N SER A 104 29.20 -5.24 0.04
CA SER A 104 29.18 -3.81 -0.23
C SER A 104 28.79 -2.99 1.01
N LYS A 105 29.46 -1.86 1.23
CA LYS A 105 29.09 -0.90 2.28
C LYS A 105 27.82 -0.11 1.97
N GLN A 106 27.40 -0.07 0.71
CA GLN A 106 26.14 0.54 0.29
C GLN A 106 25.23 -0.52 -0.30
N ILE A 107 23.99 -0.51 0.14
CA ILE A 107 22.95 -1.43 -0.33
C ILE A 107 21.93 -0.60 -1.11
N ILE A 108 21.65 -1.05 -2.34
CA ILE A 108 20.49 -0.64 -3.12
C ILE A 108 19.87 -1.95 -3.61
N LYS A 109 18.65 -2.23 -3.13
CA LYS A 109 17.84 -3.37 -3.55
C LYS A 109 16.53 -2.87 -4.10
N SER A 110 16.00 -3.56 -5.09
CA SER A 110 14.74 -3.19 -5.70
C SER A 110 13.72 -4.31 -5.64
N VAL A 111 12.47 -3.90 -5.56
CA VAL A 111 11.28 -4.75 -5.69
C VAL A 111 10.45 -4.18 -6.82
N THR A 112 10.20 -4.99 -7.84
CA THR A 112 9.30 -4.63 -8.94
C THR A 112 7.93 -5.22 -8.66
N THR A 113 6.88 -4.40 -8.76
CA THR A 113 5.50 -4.84 -8.60
C THR A 113 4.63 -4.43 -9.78
N MET A 114 3.64 -5.25 -10.10
CA MET A 114 2.63 -4.97 -11.11
C MET A 114 1.29 -4.66 -10.43
N SER A 115 0.53 -3.74 -11.01
CA SER A 115 -0.82 -3.39 -10.53
C SER A 115 -1.74 -3.00 -11.69
N ASN A 116 -3.04 -2.89 -11.43
CA ASN A 116 -4.03 -2.39 -12.40
C ASN A 116 -4.05 -0.87 -12.50
N THR A 117 -2.86 -0.24 -12.55
CA THR A 117 -2.68 1.21 -12.74
C THR A 117 -2.04 1.52 -14.09
N GLU A 118 -1.89 2.81 -14.40
CA GLU A 118 -1.10 3.28 -15.54
C GLU A 118 -0.07 4.30 -15.05
N PRO A 119 1.24 4.02 -15.16
CA PRO A 119 1.83 2.75 -15.60
C PRO A 119 1.48 1.57 -14.68
N ASN A 120 1.57 0.34 -15.20
CA ASN A 120 1.22 -0.87 -14.46
C ASN A 120 2.42 -1.50 -13.72
N ILE A 121 3.65 -1.04 -13.96
CA ILE A 121 4.88 -1.53 -13.34
C ILE A 121 5.46 -0.43 -12.46
N HIS A 122 5.79 -0.79 -11.22
CA HIS A 122 6.35 0.12 -10.24
C HIS A 122 7.62 -0.47 -9.64
N LEU A 123 8.66 0.36 -9.54
CA LEU A 123 9.94 0.01 -8.93
C LEU A 123 10.02 0.64 -7.54
N LEU A 124 10.25 -0.20 -6.54
CA LEU A 124 10.45 0.20 -5.15
C LEU A 124 11.93 -0.03 -4.79
N GLU A 125 12.58 0.95 -4.18
CA GLU A 125 13.99 0.88 -3.82
C GLU A 125 14.19 0.84 -2.30
N ILE A 126 15.08 -0.03 -1.85
CA ILE A 126 15.53 -0.13 -0.46
C ILE A 126 16.99 0.29 -0.42
N LYS A 127 17.28 1.33 0.34
CA LYS A 127 18.64 1.90 0.50
C LYS A 127 19.13 1.75 1.93
N ALA A 128 20.38 1.32 2.09
CA ALA A 128 21.04 1.26 3.39
C ALA A 128 22.56 1.40 3.27
N LYS A 129 23.23 1.68 4.39
CA LYS A 129 24.68 1.61 4.55
C LYS A 129 25.01 0.52 5.56
N ILE A 130 25.99 -0.33 5.26
CA ILE A 130 26.52 -1.33 6.20
C ILE A 130 27.71 -0.74 6.96
N LYS A 131 27.63 -0.88 8.27
CA LYS A 131 28.65 -0.48 9.24
C LYS A 131 29.45 -1.72 9.68
#